data_a3a860302444b41fbbfbc602ea745ef9
#
_entry.id   a3a860302444b41fbbfbc602ea745ef9
#
_cell.length_a   1.000
_cell.length_b   1.000
_cell.length_c   1.000
_cell.angle_alpha   90.00
_cell.angle_beta   90.00
_cell.angle_gamma   90.00
#
_symmetry.space_group_name_H-M   'P 1'
#
loop_
_entity.id
_entity.type
_entity.pdbx_description
1 polymer ?
#
loop_
_entity_poly.entity_id
_entity_poly.type
_entity_poly.pdbx_seq_one_letter_code
_entity_poly.pdbx_strand_id
1 'polypeptide(L)'
;WDKENLITQYWSGVSIFPCKNSNWLSKENSTYNSRQRNQQLVTLLLLTGFAGLLAFSLAQGFSVVKLLHGFLAFAGIAISILLQGVELGVQNDLVKQVCGTVNKVGCAVVLKTRFAKSILSFTAADMSLIYFATQFLLIALYPPVFIVVNIMAITSLSVVGWSIYTQAKLVKQWCALCLGVAGVLLLQGNAAVYYFTANTNTITALSFTTFAALYVMLAALWWPVKSLLKTNHANTQKLAELKKW
;
A
#
# COMPACT_ATOMS: atom_id res chain seq x y z
N TRP A 1 -28.49 5.30 52.30
CA TRP A 1 -27.79 4.51 51.27
C TRP A 1 -27.67 5.38 50.04
N ASP A 2 -26.50 5.96 49.90
CA ASP A 2 -26.19 6.90 48.78
C ASP A 2 -26.09 6.15 47.47
N LYS A 3 -27.12 6.24 46.65
CA LYS A 3 -27.17 5.63 45.32
C LYS A 3 -26.08 6.19 44.40
N GLU A 4 -25.62 7.41 44.63
CA GLU A 4 -24.55 8.05 43.84
C GLU A 4 -23.16 7.37 44.05
N ASN A 5 -22.88 6.96 45.29
CA ASN A 5 -21.59 6.29 45.59
C ASN A 5 -21.51 4.87 45.01
N LEU A 6 -22.64 4.18 44.82
CA LEU A 6 -22.67 2.86 44.18
C LEU A 6 -22.42 2.95 42.67
N ILE A 7 -22.90 4.00 42.01
CA ILE A 7 -22.73 4.19 40.57
C ILE A 7 -21.26 4.53 40.24
N THR A 8 -20.61 5.34 41.05
CA THR A 8 -19.19 5.72 40.81
C THR A 8 -18.23 4.57 41.10
N GLN A 9 -18.54 3.65 42.00
CA GLN A 9 -17.65 2.57 42.39
C GLN A 9 -17.70 1.36 41.44
N TYR A 10 -18.81 1.17 40.71
CA TYR A 10 -19.02 0.01 39.83
C TYR A 10 -19.23 0.35 38.34
N TRP A 11 -19.20 1.63 37.97
CA TRP A 11 -19.43 2.01 36.60
C TRP A 11 -18.14 1.83 35.78
N SER A 12 -18.11 0.82 34.92
CA SER A 12 -17.04 0.54 33.96
C SER A 12 -17.07 1.46 32.71
N GLY A 13 -17.89 2.51 32.70
CA GLY A 13 -18.04 3.41 31.55
C GLY A 13 -18.89 2.85 30.39
N VAL A 14 -19.49 1.67 30.56
CA VAL A 14 -20.38 1.08 29.56
C VAL A 14 -21.81 1.14 30.08
N SER A 15 -22.62 2.04 29.52
CA SER A 15 -24.08 2.08 29.79
C SER A 15 -24.80 1.26 28.72
N ILE A 16 -25.53 0.21 29.16
CA ILE A 16 -26.41 -0.55 28.28
C ILE A 16 -27.80 0.09 28.38
N PHE A 17 -28.18 0.86 27.36
CA PHE A 17 -29.53 1.34 27.22
C PHE A 17 -30.36 0.33 26.45
N PRO A 18 -31.55 -0.10 26.94
CA PRO A 18 -32.46 -0.92 26.17
C PRO A 18 -32.95 -0.11 24.96
N CYS A 19 -32.47 -0.44 23.77
CA CYS A 19 -32.86 0.23 22.55
C CYS A 19 -34.23 -0.29 22.11
N LYS A 20 -35.22 0.60 22.08
CA LYS A 20 -36.59 0.32 21.68
C LYS A 20 -36.74 0.01 20.18
N ASN A 21 -35.68 0.17 19.41
CA ASN A 21 -35.71 -0.02 17.95
C ASN A 21 -34.49 -0.85 17.48
N SER A 22 -34.72 -2.12 17.20
CA SER A 22 -33.67 -3.08 16.76
C SER A 22 -33.15 -2.83 15.32
N ASN A 23 -33.77 -1.92 14.57
CA ASN A 23 -33.44 -1.68 13.17
C ASN A 23 -32.04 -1.09 12.95
N TRP A 24 -31.47 -0.36 13.89
CA TRP A 24 -30.11 0.18 13.77
C TRP A 24 -29.03 -0.91 13.98
N LEU A 25 -29.26 -1.86 14.92
CA LEU A 25 -28.36 -3.00 15.15
C LEU A 25 -28.31 -3.93 13.94
N SER A 26 -29.45 -4.18 13.28
CA SER A 26 -29.48 -4.98 12.06
C SER A 26 -28.76 -4.28 10.90
N LYS A 27 -28.86 -2.95 10.79
CA LYS A 27 -28.19 -2.16 9.77
C LYS A 27 -26.68 -2.09 10.02
N GLU A 28 -26.26 -1.98 11.27
CA GLU A 28 -24.84 -1.97 11.63
C GLU A 28 -24.20 -3.34 11.43
N ASN A 29 -24.87 -4.42 11.80
CA ASN A 29 -24.45 -5.80 11.51
C ASN A 29 -24.39 -6.09 10.01
N SER A 30 -25.34 -5.60 9.21
CA SER A 30 -25.31 -5.78 7.75
C SER A 30 -24.14 -5.04 7.11
N THR A 31 -23.82 -3.85 7.62
CA THR A 31 -22.67 -3.04 7.15
C THR A 31 -21.35 -3.68 7.58
N TYR A 32 -21.26 -4.22 8.78
CA TYR A 32 -20.10 -4.95 9.28
C TYR A 32 -19.87 -6.23 8.46
N ASN A 33 -20.90 -7.03 8.25
CA ASN A 33 -20.85 -8.26 7.46
C ASN A 33 -20.47 -7.98 5.99
N SER A 34 -20.97 -6.89 5.41
CA SER A 34 -20.59 -6.50 4.05
C SER A 34 -19.14 -6.06 3.95
N ARG A 35 -18.60 -5.34 4.96
CA ARG A 35 -17.19 -4.97 5.03
C ARG A 35 -16.29 -6.20 5.19
N GLN A 36 -16.65 -7.12 6.06
CA GLN A 36 -15.91 -8.36 6.27
C GLN A 36 -15.91 -9.22 5.02
N ARG A 37 -17.06 -9.36 4.32
CA ARG A 37 -17.16 -10.07 3.04
C ARG A 37 -16.31 -9.43 1.96
N ASN A 38 -16.32 -8.10 1.85
CA ASN A 38 -15.48 -7.40 0.88
C ASN A 38 -13.98 -7.58 1.18
N GLN A 39 -13.58 -7.58 2.45
CA GLN A 39 -12.19 -7.87 2.82
C GLN A 39 -11.80 -9.31 2.45
N GLN A 40 -12.68 -10.29 2.71
CA GLN A 40 -12.45 -11.68 2.31
C GLN A 40 -12.37 -11.84 0.79
N LEU A 41 -13.25 -11.17 0.03
CA LEU A 41 -13.20 -11.18 -1.44
C LEU A 41 -11.90 -10.57 -1.97
N VAL A 42 -11.45 -9.44 -1.44
CA VAL A 42 -10.17 -8.82 -1.82
C VAL A 42 -9.01 -9.76 -1.51
N THR A 43 -9.00 -10.39 -0.32
CA THR A 43 -7.95 -11.34 0.06
C THR A 43 -7.95 -12.56 -0.86
N LEU A 44 -9.13 -13.10 -1.20
CA LEU A 44 -9.25 -14.22 -2.15
C LEU A 44 -8.77 -13.84 -3.55
N LEU A 45 -9.15 -12.65 -4.06
CA LEU A 45 -8.68 -12.17 -5.36
C LEU A 45 -7.16 -11.96 -5.38
N LEU A 46 -6.58 -11.47 -4.29
CA LEU A 46 -5.14 -11.32 -4.16
C LEU A 46 -4.43 -12.68 -4.12
N LEU A 47 -4.96 -13.64 -3.37
CA LEU A 47 -4.40 -15.00 -3.29
C LEU A 47 -4.52 -15.75 -4.60
N THR A 48 -5.67 -15.67 -5.29
CA THR A 48 -5.87 -16.31 -6.59
C THR A 48 -5.03 -15.67 -7.68
N GLY A 49 -4.89 -14.34 -7.68
CA GLY A 49 -4.00 -13.60 -8.57
C GLY A 49 -2.54 -14.00 -8.35
N PHE A 50 -2.10 -14.10 -7.11
CA PHE A 50 -0.74 -14.55 -6.76
C PHE A 50 -0.49 -16.00 -7.16
N ALA A 51 -1.44 -16.91 -6.88
CA ALA A 51 -1.35 -18.31 -7.26
C ALA A 51 -1.32 -18.49 -8.79
N GLY A 52 -2.14 -17.72 -9.52
CA GLY A 52 -2.14 -17.69 -10.98
C GLY A 52 -0.80 -17.24 -11.56
N LEU A 53 -0.19 -16.21 -10.98
CA LEU A 53 1.13 -15.74 -11.40
C LEU A 53 2.25 -16.75 -11.08
N LEU A 54 2.19 -17.42 -9.93
CA LEU A 54 3.12 -18.51 -9.62
C LEU A 54 3.01 -19.63 -10.64
N ALA A 55 1.79 -20.07 -10.95
CA ALA A 55 1.55 -21.12 -11.93
C ALA A 55 2.06 -20.72 -13.33
N PHE A 56 1.80 -19.49 -13.76
CA PHE A 56 2.26 -18.95 -15.03
C PHE A 56 3.79 -18.80 -15.08
N SER A 57 4.42 -18.32 -13.99
CA SER A 57 5.87 -18.21 -13.87
C SER A 57 6.57 -19.58 -13.93
N LEU A 58 5.97 -20.60 -13.32
CA LEU A 58 6.46 -21.98 -13.39
C LEU A 58 6.38 -22.55 -14.82
N ALA A 59 5.32 -22.21 -15.56
CA ALA A 59 5.15 -22.65 -16.96
C ALA A 59 6.18 -22.01 -17.92
N GLN A 60 6.72 -20.84 -17.60
CA GLN A 60 7.70 -20.11 -18.43
C GLN A 60 9.18 -20.41 -18.10
N GLY A 61 9.44 -21.39 -17.28
CA GLY A 61 10.78 -21.74 -16.81
C GLY A 61 11.09 -21.14 -15.44
N PHE A 62 11.42 -22.03 -14.52
CA PHE A 62 11.67 -21.70 -13.11
C PHE A 62 12.94 -20.86 -12.95
N SER A 63 12.81 -19.66 -12.42
CA SER A 63 13.92 -18.84 -11.95
C SER A 63 13.60 -18.31 -10.55
N VAL A 64 14.40 -18.69 -9.57
CA VAL A 64 14.24 -18.24 -8.18
C VAL A 64 14.26 -16.72 -8.08
N VAL A 65 15.09 -16.04 -8.88
CA VAL A 65 15.21 -14.59 -8.89
C VAL A 65 13.93 -13.92 -9.41
N LYS A 66 13.29 -14.48 -10.46
CA LYS A 66 12.00 -13.98 -10.97
C LYS A 66 10.89 -14.13 -9.94
N LEU A 67 10.81 -15.28 -9.27
CA LEU A 67 9.83 -15.52 -8.21
C LEU A 67 10.02 -14.57 -7.04
N LEU A 68 11.27 -14.38 -6.62
CA LEU A 68 11.60 -13.44 -5.53
C LEU A 68 11.19 -12.01 -5.90
N HIS A 69 11.49 -11.54 -7.12
CA HIS A 69 11.07 -10.22 -7.60
C HIS A 69 9.54 -10.09 -7.66
N GLY A 70 8.83 -11.10 -8.16
CA GLY A 70 7.38 -11.14 -8.20
C GLY A 70 6.75 -11.05 -6.81
N PHE A 71 7.25 -11.83 -5.85
CA PHE A 71 6.81 -11.78 -4.46
C PHE A 71 7.08 -10.43 -3.81
N LEU A 72 8.29 -9.87 -4.00
CA LEU A 72 8.66 -8.57 -3.46
C LEU A 72 7.84 -7.44 -4.10
N ALA A 73 7.55 -7.51 -5.41
CA ALA A 73 6.69 -6.53 -6.07
C ALA A 73 5.26 -6.59 -5.52
N PHE A 74 4.72 -7.79 -5.27
CA PHE A 74 3.41 -7.97 -4.64
C PHE A 74 3.38 -7.39 -3.21
N ALA A 75 4.40 -7.67 -2.40
CA ALA A 75 4.54 -7.09 -1.06
C ALA A 75 4.63 -5.56 -1.13
N GLY A 76 5.38 -5.02 -2.10
CA GLY A 76 5.48 -3.60 -2.37
C GLY A 76 4.13 -2.96 -2.72
N ILE A 77 3.30 -3.61 -3.55
CA ILE A 77 1.92 -3.17 -3.85
C ILE A 77 1.10 -3.11 -2.57
N ALA A 78 1.12 -4.16 -1.74
CA ALA A 78 0.35 -4.19 -0.50
C ALA A 78 0.73 -3.06 0.46
N ILE A 79 2.03 -2.82 0.67
CA ILE A 79 2.52 -1.71 1.50
C ILE A 79 2.13 -0.35 0.89
N SER A 80 2.21 -0.20 -0.44
CA SER A 80 1.84 1.04 -1.14
C SER A 80 0.35 1.35 -1.02
N ILE A 81 -0.53 0.33 -1.02
CA ILE A 81 -1.97 0.50 -0.78
C ILE A 81 -2.22 0.99 0.66
N LEU A 82 -1.51 0.44 1.66
CA LEU A 82 -1.60 0.94 3.03
C LEU A 82 -1.13 2.39 3.15
N LEU A 83 -0.06 2.73 2.43
CA LEU A 83 0.49 4.09 2.37
C LEU A 83 -0.53 5.08 1.77
N GLN A 84 -1.24 4.68 0.70
CA GLN A 84 -2.36 5.44 0.13
C GLN A 84 -3.50 5.63 1.13
N GLY A 85 -3.83 4.60 1.90
CA GLY A 85 -4.83 4.68 2.97
C GLY A 85 -4.47 5.77 3.99
N VAL A 86 -3.20 5.84 4.42
CA VAL A 86 -2.72 6.89 5.34
C VAL A 86 -2.82 8.28 4.70
N GLU A 87 -2.45 8.41 3.41
CA GLU A 87 -2.54 9.69 2.69
C GLU A 87 -3.98 10.19 2.57
N LEU A 88 -4.92 9.29 2.30
CA LEU A 88 -6.35 9.59 2.20
C LEU A 88 -7.03 9.78 3.57
N GLY A 89 -6.32 9.52 4.68
CA GLY A 89 -6.85 9.64 6.03
C GLY A 89 -7.80 8.49 6.42
N VAL A 90 -7.75 7.38 5.70
CA VAL A 90 -8.53 6.17 6.03
C VAL A 90 -7.93 5.54 7.28
N GLN A 91 -8.72 5.49 8.36
CA GLN A 91 -8.32 4.84 9.61
C GLN A 91 -8.60 3.33 9.52
N ASN A 92 -7.58 2.57 9.12
CA ASN A 92 -7.59 1.12 9.17
C ASN A 92 -6.85 0.63 10.41
N ASP A 93 -7.36 -0.42 11.06
CA ASP A 93 -6.71 -0.98 12.25
C ASP A 93 -5.32 -1.54 11.94
N LEU A 94 -5.10 -2.11 10.75
CA LEU A 94 -3.78 -2.52 10.26
C LEU A 94 -2.80 -1.35 10.17
N VAL A 95 -3.24 -0.22 9.63
CA VAL A 95 -2.42 0.99 9.56
C VAL A 95 -2.07 1.51 10.95
N LYS A 96 -3.03 1.49 11.89
CA LYS A 96 -2.78 1.88 13.28
C LYS A 96 -1.76 0.97 13.96
N GLN A 97 -1.84 -0.34 13.74
CA GLN A 97 -0.89 -1.30 14.29
C GLN A 97 0.51 -1.07 13.73
N VAL A 98 0.67 -1.02 12.40
CA VAL A 98 1.97 -0.87 11.73
C VAL A 98 2.60 0.50 12.01
N CYS A 99 1.84 1.58 11.89
CA CYS A 99 2.37 2.92 12.18
C CYS A 99 2.59 3.15 13.69
N GLY A 100 1.83 2.46 14.54
CA GLY A 100 1.94 2.54 16.00
C GLY A 100 3.20 1.90 16.59
N THR A 101 3.84 0.96 15.88
CA THR A 101 5.05 0.28 16.33
C THR A 101 6.28 1.18 16.36
N VAL A 102 6.39 2.13 15.44
CA VAL A 102 7.56 3.03 15.32
C VAL A 102 7.25 4.42 15.88
N ASN A 103 6.13 5.01 15.50
CA ASN A 103 5.70 6.31 16.04
C ASN A 103 4.23 6.56 15.67
N LYS A 104 3.36 6.83 16.65
CA LYS A 104 1.90 6.99 16.43
C LYS A 104 1.51 8.08 15.42
N VAL A 105 2.38 9.05 15.18
CA VAL A 105 2.11 10.23 14.32
C VAL A 105 3.05 10.26 13.10
N GLY A 106 4.15 9.50 13.10
CA GLY A 106 5.24 9.64 12.11
C GLY A 106 4.82 9.41 10.66
N CYS A 107 4.01 8.39 10.36
CA CYS A 107 3.58 8.10 8.98
C CYS A 107 2.80 9.28 8.35
N ALA A 108 1.83 9.84 9.08
CA ALA A 108 1.01 10.94 8.57
C ALA A 108 1.82 12.25 8.40
N VAL A 109 2.79 12.50 9.29
CA VAL A 109 3.66 13.68 9.22
C VAL A 109 4.57 13.58 8.01
N VAL A 110 5.26 12.45 7.82
CA VAL A 110 6.18 12.24 6.69
C VAL A 110 5.46 12.39 5.34
N LEU A 111 4.26 11.81 5.19
CA LEU A 111 3.49 11.86 3.95
C LEU A 111 2.91 13.25 3.63
N LYS A 112 2.71 14.11 4.62
CA LYS A 112 2.22 15.49 4.42
C LYS A 112 3.34 16.49 4.09
N THR A 113 4.60 16.10 4.20
CA THR A 113 5.73 17.00 3.90
C THR A 113 5.83 17.31 2.41
N ARG A 114 6.48 18.44 2.09
CA ARG A 114 6.77 18.82 0.70
C ARG A 114 7.60 17.76 -0.04
N PHE A 115 8.42 17.03 0.68
CA PHE A 115 9.31 15.98 0.11
C PHE A 115 8.55 14.72 -0.31
N ALA A 116 7.37 14.46 0.27
CA ALA A 116 6.50 13.36 -0.14
C ALA A 116 5.60 13.75 -1.33
N LYS A 117 5.46 15.03 -1.63
CA LYS A 117 4.71 15.55 -2.78
C LYS A 117 5.66 15.68 -3.96
N SER A 118 5.45 14.86 -4.96
CA SER A 118 6.21 14.91 -6.22
C SER A 118 5.65 15.96 -7.18
N ILE A 119 6.34 16.17 -8.28
CA ILE A 119 5.94 16.98 -9.41
C ILE A 119 4.62 16.43 -9.99
N LEU A 120 3.73 17.27 -10.50
CA LEU A 120 2.46 16.89 -11.13
C LEU A 120 1.39 16.27 -10.20
N SER A 121 1.37 16.61 -8.91
CA SER A 121 0.37 16.13 -7.93
C SER A 121 0.44 14.63 -7.57
N PHE A 122 1.42 13.89 -8.08
CA PHE A 122 1.71 12.54 -7.61
C PHE A 122 2.47 12.58 -6.29
N THR A 123 2.13 11.67 -5.39
CA THR A 123 2.82 11.51 -4.11
C THR A 123 3.81 10.35 -4.17
N ALA A 124 4.69 10.25 -3.19
CA ALA A 124 5.60 9.11 -3.07
C ALA A 124 4.84 7.77 -2.97
N ALA A 125 3.64 7.79 -2.36
CA ALA A 125 2.76 6.64 -2.28
C ALA A 125 2.23 6.20 -3.67
N ASP A 126 1.87 7.18 -4.53
CA ASP A 126 1.43 6.89 -5.90
C ASP A 126 2.57 6.28 -6.72
N MET A 127 3.76 6.91 -6.65
CA MET A 127 4.92 6.45 -7.41
C MET A 127 5.33 5.04 -7.02
N SER A 128 5.30 4.70 -5.73
CA SER A 128 5.61 3.35 -5.26
C SER A 128 4.58 2.33 -5.75
N LEU A 129 3.29 2.67 -5.70
CA LEU A 129 2.22 1.79 -6.18
C LEU A 129 2.36 1.50 -7.68
N ILE A 130 2.53 2.54 -8.50
CA ILE A 130 2.69 2.41 -9.96
C ILE A 130 3.95 1.61 -10.29
N TYR A 131 5.06 1.86 -9.59
CA TYR A 131 6.33 1.17 -9.78
C TYR A 131 6.20 -0.33 -9.54
N PHE A 132 5.69 -0.75 -8.38
CA PHE A 132 5.52 -2.16 -8.07
C PHE A 132 4.47 -2.84 -8.93
N ALA A 133 3.37 -2.15 -9.27
CA ALA A 133 2.37 -2.68 -10.18
C ALA A 133 2.94 -2.91 -11.59
N THR A 134 3.75 -1.97 -12.09
CA THR A 134 4.44 -2.12 -13.38
C THR A 134 5.39 -3.31 -13.38
N GLN A 135 6.22 -3.45 -12.35
CA GLN A 135 7.14 -4.59 -12.22
C GLN A 135 6.39 -5.91 -12.18
N PHE A 136 5.35 -5.98 -11.34
CA PHE A 136 4.55 -7.18 -11.16
C PHE A 136 3.91 -7.65 -12.48
N LEU A 137 3.27 -6.73 -13.21
CA LEU A 137 2.66 -7.03 -14.50
C LEU A 137 3.68 -7.43 -15.56
N LEU A 138 4.83 -6.76 -15.62
CA LEU A 138 5.86 -7.09 -16.60
C LEU A 138 6.52 -8.44 -16.35
N ILE A 139 6.81 -8.78 -15.10
CA ILE A 139 7.34 -10.09 -14.73
C ILE A 139 6.35 -11.19 -15.13
N ALA A 140 5.05 -10.93 -14.95
CA ALA A 140 4.00 -11.87 -15.27
C ALA A 140 3.76 -12.01 -16.78
N LEU A 141 3.68 -10.91 -17.52
CA LEU A 141 3.17 -10.90 -18.90
C LEU A 141 4.28 -10.93 -19.96
N TYR A 142 5.48 -10.39 -19.65
CA TYR A 142 6.53 -10.22 -20.65
C TYR A 142 7.93 -10.54 -20.11
N PRO A 143 8.32 -11.81 -20.02
CA PRO A 143 9.60 -12.24 -19.46
C PRO A 143 10.87 -11.57 -20.04
N PRO A 144 10.94 -11.18 -21.34
CA PRO A 144 12.12 -10.52 -21.89
C PRO A 144 12.47 -9.18 -21.24
N VAL A 145 11.50 -8.52 -20.58
CA VAL A 145 11.72 -7.25 -19.86
C VAL A 145 12.42 -7.43 -18.53
N PHE A 146 12.64 -8.67 -18.08
CA PHE A 146 13.18 -8.93 -16.73
C PHE A 146 14.53 -8.25 -16.48
N ILE A 147 15.36 -8.07 -17.52
CA ILE A 147 16.62 -7.31 -17.40
C ILE A 147 16.37 -5.84 -17.04
N VAL A 148 15.36 -5.21 -17.63
CA VAL A 148 15.00 -3.80 -17.32
C VAL A 148 14.44 -3.68 -15.92
N VAL A 149 13.65 -4.66 -15.47
CA VAL A 149 13.15 -4.73 -14.08
C VAL A 149 14.32 -4.74 -13.09
N ASN A 150 15.38 -5.51 -13.37
CA ASN A 150 16.58 -5.54 -12.52
C ASN A 150 17.35 -4.20 -12.55
N ILE A 151 17.49 -3.55 -13.71
CA ILE A 151 18.11 -2.23 -13.80
C ILE A 151 17.32 -1.21 -12.97
N MET A 152 15.99 -1.21 -13.10
CA MET A 152 15.13 -0.33 -12.31
C MET A 152 15.19 -0.63 -10.82
N ALA A 153 15.38 -1.90 -10.42
CA ALA A 153 15.58 -2.27 -9.03
C ALA A 153 16.90 -1.72 -8.48
N ILE A 154 17.99 -1.71 -9.25
CA ILE A 154 19.27 -1.11 -8.84
C ILE A 154 19.14 0.41 -8.75
N THR A 155 18.55 1.06 -9.76
CA THR A 155 18.36 2.51 -9.74
C THR A 155 17.47 2.99 -8.61
N SER A 156 16.49 2.16 -8.19
CA SER A 156 15.62 2.47 -7.04
C SER A 156 16.35 2.55 -5.69
N LEU A 157 17.57 2.01 -5.59
CA LEU A 157 18.41 2.15 -4.39
C LEU A 157 18.75 3.61 -4.08
N SER A 158 18.86 4.47 -5.11
CA SER A 158 19.02 5.91 -4.90
C SER A 158 17.82 6.55 -4.20
N VAL A 159 16.61 6.07 -4.54
CA VAL A 159 15.37 6.52 -3.89
C VAL A 159 15.33 6.07 -2.42
N VAL A 160 15.82 4.87 -2.13
CA VAL A 160 15.97 4.38 -0.74
C VAL A 160 16.88 5.30 0.06
N GLY A 161 18.07 5.62 -0.46
CA GLY A 161 19.01 6.55 0.17
C GLY A 161 18.38 7.92 0.44
N TRP A 162 17.67 8.46 -0.56
CA TRP A 162 16.94 9.72 -0.43
C TRP A 162 15.82 9.64 0.62
N SER A 163 15.06 8.56 0.63
CA SER A 163 13.98 8.35 1.61
C SER A 163 14.51 8.31 3.04
N ILE A 164 15.58 7.55 3.29
CA ILE A 164 16.22 7.47 4.60
C ILE A 164 16.79 8.82 5.02
N TYR A 165 17.50 9.52 4.13
CA TYR A 165 18.04 10.86 4.40
C TYR A 165 16.93 11.85 4.76
N THR A 166 15.84 11.86 4.01
CA THR A 166 14.70 12.74 4.26
C THR A 166 14.08 12.49 5.61
N GLN A 167 13.85 11.22 5.98
CA GLN A 167 13.27 10.85 7.27
C GLN A 167 14.21 11.18 8.45
N ALA A 168 15.51 10.89 8.30
CA ALA A 168 16.49 11.07 9.38
C ALA A 168 16.90 12.53 9.60
N LYS A 169 17.09 13.31 8.52
CA LYS A 169 17.69 14.64 8.60
C LYS A 169 16.68 15.77 8.40
N LEU A 170 15.75 15.64 7.43
CA LEU A 170 14.84 16.74 7.07
C LEU A 170 13.57 16.72 7.90
N VAL A 171 12.90 15.58 8.02
CA VAL A 171 11.63 15.46 8.73
C VAL A 171 11.85 15.09 10.20
N LYS A 172 12.94 14.40 10.51
CA LYS A 172 13.28 13.86 11.85
C LYS A 172 12.17 12.98 12.43
N GLN A 173 11.44 12.30 11.56
CA GLN A 173 10.36 11.39 11.89
C GLN A 173 10.46 10.14 11.02
N TRP A 174 10.27 8.98 11.64
CA TRP A 174 10.33 7.70 10.96
C TRP A 174 8.93 7.22 10.58
N CYS A 175 8.76 6.79 9.33
CA CYS A 175 7.54 6.19 8.82
C CYS A 175 7.76 4.70 8.58
N ALA A 176 7.10 3.84 9.37
CA ALA A 176 7.25 2.39 9.26
C ALA A 176 6.91 1.85 7.86
N LEU A 177 5.84 2.36 7.24
CA LEU A 177 5.45 1.96 5.88
C LEU A 177 6.46 2.40 4.83
N CYS A 178 7.03 3.61 4.96
CA CYS A 178 8.09 4.09 4.05
C CYS A 178 9.37 3.25 4.20
N LEU A 179 9.71 2.85 5.43
CA LEU A 179 10.81 1.91 5.67
C LEU A 179 10.51 0.51 5.11
N GLY A 180 9.25 0.07 5.16
CA GLY A 180 8.81 -1.16 4.52
C GLY A 180 9.04 -1.14 3.01
N VAL A 181 8.62 -0.05 2.33
CA VAL A 181 8.90 0.15 0.89
C VAL A 181 10.41 0.14 0.63
N ALA A 182 11.19 0.88 1.43
CA ALA A 182 12.63 0.93 1.30
C ALA A 182 13.28 -0.45 1.48
N GLY A 183 12.79 -1.25 2.44
CA GLY A 183 13.25 -2.63 2.66
C GLY A 183 12.97 -3.54 1.46
N VAL A 184 11.78 -3.45 0.86
CA VAL A 184 11.44 -4.21 -0.36
C VAL A 184 12.37 -3.81 -1.50
N LEU A 185 12.61 -2.51 -1.72
CA LEU A 185 13.53 -2.02 -2.77
C LEU A 185 14.96 -2.47 -2.54
N LEU A 186 15.44 -2.48 -1.28
CA LEU A 186 16.77 -3.01 -0.94
C LEU A 186 16.89 -4.48 -1.28
N LEU A 187 15.88 -5.30 -0.95
CA LEU A 187 15.90 -6.73 -1.27
C LEU A 187 15.87 -6.97 -2.79
N GLN A 188 15.04 -6.22 -3.53
CA GLN A 188 15.01 -6.29 -4.99
C GLN A 188 16.34 -5.84 -5.63
N GLY A 189 16.95 -4.75 -5.13
CA GLY A 189 18.25 -4.28 -5.59
C GLY A 189 19.35 -5.31 -5.40
N ASN A 190 19.42 -5.96 -4.22
CA ASN A 190 20.37 -7.04 -3.97
C ASN A 190 20.14 -8.24 -4.89
N ALA A 191 18.88 -8.67 -5.08
CA ALA A 191 18.55 -9.75 -5.99
C ALA A 191 18.91 -9.41 -7.44
N ALA A 192 18.78 -8.15 -7.85
CA ALA A 192 19.17 -7.68 -9.17
C ALA A 192 20.71 -7.68 -9.37
N VAL A 193 21.48 -7.27 -8.37
CA VAL A 193 22.94 -7.35 -8.41
C VAL A 193 23.38 -8.81 -8.57
N TYR A 194 22.82 -9.72 -7.79
CA TYR A 194 23.09 -11.15 -7.93
C TYR A 194 22.74 -11.67 -9.33
N TYR A 195 21.62 -11.23 -9.91
CA TYR A 195 21.21 -11.62 -11.26
C TYR A 195 22.24 -11.19 -12.29
N PHE A 196 22.77 -9.96 -12.23
CA PHE A 196 23.78 -9.45 -13.19
C PHE A 196 25.14 -10.12 -13.04
N THR A 197 25.52 -10.55 -11.83
CA THR A 197 26.77 -11.32 -11.65
C THR A 197 26.71 -12.73 -12.25
N ALA A 198 25.50 -13.31 -12.32
CA ALA A 198 25.28 -14.66 -12.80
C ALA A 198 24.93 -14.75 -14.30
N ASN A 199 24.50 -13.65 -14.93
CA ASN A 199 23.97 -13.66 -16.30
C ASN A 199 24.51 -12.46 -17.12
N THR A 200 25.04 -12.76 -18.32
CA THR A 200 25.40 -11.74 -19.32
C THR A 200 24.25 -11.64 -20.33
N ASN A 201 23.37 -10.68 -20.14
CA ASN A 201 22.21 -10.49 -21.03
C ASN A 201 22.34 -9.20 -21.84
N THR A 202 21.88 -9.21 -23.08
CA THR A 202 21.81 -8.04 -23.94
C THR A 202 20.56 -7.21 -23.64
N ILE A 203 20.75 -5.91 -23.45
CA ILE A 203 19.67 -4.95 -23.22
C ILE A 203 19.10 -4.55 -24.59
N THR A 204 17.79 -4.69 -24.78
CA THR A 204 17.11 -4.22 -25.99
C THR A 204 16.36 -2.91 -25.70
N ALA A 205 16.42 -1.96 -26.65
CA ALA A 205 15.66 -0.69 -26.55
C ALA A 205 14.16 -0.95 -26.38
N LEU A 206 13.64 -2.01 -27.00
CA LEU A 206 12.24 -2.43 -26.90
C LEU A 206 11.84 -2.73 -25.44
N SER A 207 12.72 -3.32 -24.65
CA SER A 207 12.43 -3.62 -23.26
C SER A 207 12.25 -2.36 -22.40
N PHE A 208 13.06 -1.32 -22.64
CA PHE A 208 12.90 -0.02 -21.97
C PHE A 208 11.62 0.69 -22.37
N THR A 209 11.31 0.71 -23.67
CA THR A 209 10.08 1.37 -24.17
C THR A 209 8.82 0.67 -23.62
N THR A 210 8.83 -0.65 -23.54
CA THR A 210 7.71 -1.41 -22.96
C THR A 210 7.53 -1.08 -21.46
N PHE A 211 8.62 -1.02 -20.69
CA PHE A 211 8.55 -0.62 -19.27
C PHE A 211 8.01 0.81 -19.13
N ALA A 212 8.58 1.76 -19.88
CA ALA A 212 8.17 3.17 -19.83
C ALA A 212 6.71 3.35 -20.24
N ALA A 213 6.27 2.70 -21.33
CA ALA A 213 4.91 2.76 -21.82
C ALA A 213 3.90 2.24 -20.79
N LEU A 214 4.17 1.09 -20.16
CA LEU A 214 3.31 0.53 -19.14
C LEU A 214 3.27 1.40 -17.87
N TYR A 215 4.43 1.95 -17.47
CA TYR A 215 4.51 2.85 -16.33
C TYR A 215 3.67 4.11 -16.53
N VAL A 216 3.79 4.76 -17.71
CA VAL A 216 3.01 5.95 -18.07
C VAL A 216 1.52 5.63 -18.17
N MET A 217 1.17 4.48 -18.77
CA MET A 217 -0.22 4.04 -18.87
C MET A 217 -0.84 3.83 -17.49
N LEU A 218 -0.16 3.15 -16.58
CA LEU A 218 -0.64 2.96 -15.20
C LEU A 218 -0.74 4.28 -14.44
N ALA A 219 0.21 5.20 -14.63
CA ALA A 219 0.16 6.53 -14.05
C ALA A 219 -1.07 7.32 -14.56
N ALA A 220 -1.33 7.28 -15.87
CA ALA A 220 -2.48 7.93 -16.48
C ALA A 220 -3.81 7.35 -15.99
N LEU A 221 -3.90 6.02 -15.82
CA LEU A 221 -5.08 5.36 -15.26
C LEU A 221 -5.24 5.65 -13.76
N TRP A 222 -4.13 5.76 -13.02
CA TRP A 222 -4.19 6.05 -11.59
C TRP A 222 -4.70 7.46 -11.27
N TRP A 223 -4.39 8.44 -12.13
CA TRP A 223 -4.79 9.83 -11.92
C TRP A 223 -6.31 10.01 -11.67
N PRO A 224 -7.21 9.57 -12.57
CA PRO A 224 -8.65 9.68 -12.36
C PRO A 224 -9.13 8.85 -11.16
N VAL A 225 -8.58 7.64 -10.96
CA VAL A 225 -8.94 6.79 -9.82
C VAL A 225 -8.63 7.49 -8.50
N LYS A 226 -7.47 8.10 -8.36
CA LYS A 226 -7.10 8.87 -7.17
C LYS A 226 -8.01 10.06 -6.93
N SER A 227 -8.39 10.78 -7.99
CA SER A 227 -9.34 11.89 -7.90
C SER A 227 -10.70 11.43 -7.39
N LEU A 228 -11.24 10.34 -7.93
CA LEU A 228 -12.50 9.75 -7.50
C LEU A 228 -12.45 9.26 -6.04
N LEU A 229 -11.35 8.63 -5.63
CA LEU A 229 -11.17 8.19 -4.24
C LEU A 229 -11.18 9.37 -3.26
N LYS A 230 -10.49 10.47 -3.58
CA LYS A 230 -10.49 11.68 -2.76
C LYS A 230 -11.88 12.30 -2.64
N THR A 231 -12.60 12.42 -3.75
CA THR A 231 -13.97 12.98 -3.77
C THR A 231 -14.93 12.11 -2.97
N ASN A 232 -14.88 10.79 -3.16
CA ASN A 232 -15.75 9.85 -2.44
C ASN A 232 -15.48 9.88 -0.93
N HIS A 233 -14.21 9.94 -0.52
CA HIS A 233 -13.84 10.03 0.90
C HIS A 233 -14.32 11.36 1.52
N ALA A 234 -14.16 12.48 0.82
CA ALA A 234 -14.65 13.80 1.28
C ALA A 234 -16.19 13.81 1.43
N ASN A 235 -16.92 13.23 0.48
CA ASN A 235 -18.38 13.12 0.56
C ASN A 235 -18.83 12.24 1.74
N THR A 236 -18.13 11.14 1.99
CA THR A 236 -18.42 10.26 3.11
C THR A 236 -18.21 10.95 4.46
N GLN A 237 -17.16 11.77 4.58
CA GLN A 237 -16.93 12.58 5.78
C GLN A 237 -18.02 13.62 5.99
N LYS A 238 -18.42 14.36 4.96
CA LYS A 238 -19.54 15.32 5.04
C LYS A 238 -20.86 14.67 5.47
N LEU A 239 -21.17 13.49 4.92
CA LEU A 239 -22.36 12.73 5.32
C LEU A 239 -22.29 12.27 6.78
N ALA A 240 -21.10 11.91 7.27
CA ALA A 240 -20.92 11.52 8.68
C ALA A 240 -21.09 12.73 9.63
N GLU A 241 -20.68 13.92 9.22
CA GLU A 241 -20.91 15.15 9.98
C GLU A 241 -22.38 15.53 10.03
N LEU A 242 -23.10 15.49 8.90
CA LEU A 242 -24.54 15.78 8.83
C LEU A 242 -25.40 14.83 9.66
N LYS A 243 -24.95 13.60 9.91
CA LYS A 243 -25.66 12.63 10.78
C LYS A 243 -25.48 12.87 12.27
N LYS A 244 -24.59 13.76 12.67
CA LYS A 244 -24.37 14.11 14.08
C LYS A 244 -25.34 15.20 14.60
N TRP A 245 -26.05 15.87 13.70
CA TRP A 245 -27.12 16.83 13.96
C TRP A 245 -28.50 16.18 13.84
#